data_9fbe83047d7cbb36639b4f9612adf22b
#
_entry.id   9fbe83047d7cbb36639b4f9612adf22b
#
_cell.length_a   1.000
_cell.length_b   1.000
_cell.length_c   1.000
_cell.angle_alpha   90.00
_cell.angle_beta   90.00
_cell.angle_gamma   90.00
#
_symmetry.space_group_name_H-M   'P 1'
#
loop_
_entity.id
_entity.type
_entity.pdbx_description
1 polymer ?
#
loop_
_entity_poly.entity_id
_entity_poly.type
_entity_poly.pdbx_seq_one_letter_code
_entity_poly.pdbx_strand_id
1 'polypeptide(L)'
;MADIRLYRISYAVVPRHHELDVRYYYFSSFPTMRMPVRIYGDSIYQSWVEVVDEIPNQIVVTPLGSETYDINGTMVEGSGCKLVLKGLIQQDLDYTIRLKVDGEMLYGDYMTVVASAREALNDLKEEYAMERYMKHWTQLSPDEEEEVYYRFPFRFFEEK
;
A
#
# COMPACT_ATOMS: atom_id res chain seq x y z
N MET A 1 26.30 8.48 -17.53
CA MET A 1 24.96 7.95 -17.24
C MET A 1 24.58 8.34 -15.82
N ALA A 2 23.41 8.92 -15.61
CA ALA A 2 22.94 9.18 -14.26
C ALA A 2 22.65 7.82 -13.57
N ASP A 3 23.18 7.64 -12.36
CA ASP A 3 22.92 6.45 -11.55
C ASP A 3 21.48 6.53 -11.02
N ILE A 4 20.59 5.75 -11.62
CA ILE A 4 19.17 5.70 -11.21
C ILE A 4 19.06 4.72 -10.06
N ARG A 5 18.57 5.18 -8.92
CA ARG A 5 18.36 4.36 -7.73
C ARG A 5 16.89 4.24 -7.38
N LEU A 6 16.52 3.10 -6.84
CA LEU A 6 15.20 2.84 -6.31
C LEU A 6 15.14 3.28 -4.84
N TYR A 7 14.15 4.08 -4.51
CA TYR A 7 13.90 4.56 -3.15
C TYR A 7 12.56 4.07 -2.64
N ARG A 8 12.56 3.57 -1.42
CA ARG A 8 11.34 3.31 -0.65
C ARG A 8 11.08 4.50 0.26
N ILE A 9 9.91 5.09 0.15
CA ILE A 9 9.46 6.17 1.01
C ILE A 9 8.26 5.67 1.82
N SER A 10 8.41 5.66 3.14
CA SER A 10 7.35 5.25 4.06
C SER A 10 6.80 6.46 4.78
N TYR A 11 5.49 6.59 4.85
CA TYR A 11 4.78 7.68 5.51
C TYR A 11 3.90 7.14 6.63
N ALA A 12 3.96 7.76 7.80
CA ALA A 12 3.06 7.46 8.90
C ALA A 12 2.54 8.73 9.56
N VAL A 13 1.34 8.67 10.10
CA VAL A 13 0.73 9.75 10.89
C VAL A 13 1.03 9.49 12.37
N VAL A 14 1.66 10.46 13.04
CA VAL A 14 2.00 10.40 14.46
C VAL A 14 1.22 11.51 15.19
N PRO A 15 0.64 11.31 16.37
CA PRO A 15 0.74 10.17 17.27
C PRO A 15 -0.26 9.03 17.00
N ARG A 16 -1.18 9.21 16.06
CA ARG A 16 -2.14 8.17 15.70
C ARG A 16 -1.75 7.61 14.35
N HIS A 17 -1.06 6.49 14.34
CA HIS A 17 -0.66 5.77 13.14
C HIS A 17 -1.87 5.16 12.45
N HIS A 18 -2.69 5.97 11.80
CA HIS A 18 -3.87 5.46 11.12
C HIS A 18 -3.56 4.70 9.84
N GLU A 19 -2.43 5.03 9.18
CA GLU A 19 -1.96 4.31 8.00
C GLU A 19 -0.44 4.44 7.86
N LEU A 20 0.21 3.33 7.51
CA LEU A 20 1.55 3.33 6.96
C LEU A 20 1.43 3.18 5.44
N ASP A 21 1.75 4.22 4.71
CA ASP A 21 1.80 4.22 3.24
C ASP A 21 3.26 4.06 2.80
N VAL A 22 3.52 3.07 1.96
CA VAL A 22 4.85 2.79 1.42
C VAL A 22 4.82 2.95 -0.09
N ARG A 23 5.66 3.86 -0.61
CA ARG A 23 5.78 4.16 -2.03
C ARG A 23 7.20 3.96 -2.52
N TYR A 24 7.35 3.54 -3.77
CA TYR A 24 8.64 3.33 -4.42
C TYR A 24 8.81 4.31 -5.56
N TYR A 25 10.02 4.86 -5.69
CA TYR A 25 10.36 5.84 -6.71
C TYR A 25 11.76 5.61 -7.26
N TYR A 26 11.92 5.83 -8.56
CA TYR A 26 13.22 5.85 -9.21
C TYR A 26 13.68 7.29 -9.39
N PHE A 27 14.85 7.62 -8.86
CA PHE A 27 15.44 8.94 -9.02
C PHE A 27 16.88 8.82 -9.55
N SER A 28 17.28 9.76 -10.43
CA SER A 28 18.63 9.86 -10.97
C SER A 28 19.59 10.60 -10.04
N SER A 29 19.09 11.40 -9.13
CA SER A 29 19.84 12.05 -8.07
C SER A 29 18.93 12.14 -6.85
N PHE A 30 19.51 11.96 -5.67
CA PHE A 30 18.75 12.16 -4.44
C PHE A 30 18.49 13.66 -4.29
N PRO A 31 17.24 14.12 -4.41
CA PRO A 31 16.94 15.44 -3.90
C PRO A 31 17.28 15.38 -2.41
N THR A 32 18.04 16.35 -1.90
CA THR A 32 18.22 16.54 -0.46
C THR A 32 16.84 16.82 0.14
N MET A 33 16.05 15.77 0.27
CA MET A 33 14.77 15.84 0.95
C MET A 33 15.07 16.00 2.42
N ARG A 34 15.07 17.22 2.90
CA ARG A 34 14.72 17.46 4.30
C ARG A 34 13.35 16.83 4.45
N MET A 35 13.28 15.75 5.22
CA MET A 35 12.05 15.06 5.53
C MET A 35 11.03 16.09 6.01
N PRO A 36 10.01 16.45 5.27
CA PRO A 36 9.07 17.44 5.73
C PRO A 36 8.25 16.81 6.85
N VAL A 37 8.50 17.24 8.07
CA VAL A 37 7.51 17.08 9.14
C VAL A 37 6.39 18.04 8.78
N ARG A 38 5.28 17.51 8.30
CA ARG A 38 4.08 18.31 8.05
C ARG A 38 3.17 18.21 9.26
N ILE A 39 2.85 19.35 9.85
CA ILE A 39 1.87 19.44 10.92
C ILE A 39 0.56 19.91 10.30
N TYR A 40 -0.47 19.09 10.40
CA TYR A 40 -1.83 19.44 10.02
C TYR A 40 -2.72 19.31 11.26
N GLY A 41 -3.09 20.43 11.86
CA GLY A 41 -3.78 20.42 13.14
C GLY A 41 -2.93 19.75 14.22
N ASP A 42 -3.47 18.72 14.87
CA ASP A 42 -2.77 17.97 15.93
C ASP A 42 -2.00 16.75 15.40
N SER A 43 -1.92 16.55 14.08
CA SER A 43 -1.29 15.38 13.47
C SER A 43 0.08 15.71 12.93
N ILE A 44 1.08 14.89 13.30
CA ILE A 44 2.45 14.96 12.82
C ILE A 44 2.64 13.84 11.79
N TYR A 45 3.09 14.20 10.58
CA TYR A 45 3.44 13.24 9.54
C TYR A 45 4.94 13.00 9.57
N GLN A 46 5.36 11.76 9.69
CA GLN A 46 6.75 11.34 9.54
C GLN A 46 6.94 10.58 8.25
N SER A 47 8.10 10.74 7.65
CA SER A 47 8.50 9.97 6.46
C SER A 47 9.90 9.42 6.65
N TRP A 48 10.13 8.22 6.11
CA TRP A 48 11.44 7.57 6.06
C TRP A 48 11.79 7.29 4.62
N VAL A 49 13.05 7.48 4.26
CA VAL A 49 13.54 7.24 2.91
C VAL A 49 14.70 6.25 2.99
N GLU A 50 14.62 5.20 2.21
CA GLU A 50 15.65 4.17 2.11
C GLU A 50 15.97 3.87 0.65
N VAL A 51 17.23 3.60 0.36
CA VAL A 51 17.64 3.02 -0.92
C VAL A 51 17.40 1.52 -0.84
N VAL A 52 16.71 0.96 -1.83
CA VAL A 52 16.43 -0.47 -1.92
C VAL A 52 16.88 -0.98 -3.28
N ASP A 53 17.28 -2.25 -3.35
CA ASP A 53 17.75 -2.86 -4.59
C ASP A 53 16.60 -3.26 -5.51
N GLU A 54 15.48 -3.68 -4.91
CA GLU A 54 14.31 -4.14 -5.65
C GLU A 54 13.00 -3.85 -4.89
N ILE A 55 11.89 -3.90 -5.61
CA ILE A 55 10.54 -3.85 -5.01
C ILE A 55 10.17 -5.29 -4.65
N PRO A 56 9.93 -5.60 -3.35
CA PRO A 56 9.64 -6.96 -2.93
C PRO A 56 8.25 -7.41 -3.42
N ASN A 57 8.13 -8.72 -3.63
CA ASN A 57 6.90 -9.50 -3.83
C ASN A 57 5.72 -8.76 -4.46
N GLN A 58 5.86 -8.44 -5.74
CA GLN A 58 4.92 -7.60 -6.46
C GLN A 58 3.62 -8.35 -6.78
N ILE A 59 2.49 -7.79 -6.34
CA ILE A 59 1.16 -8.14 -6.82
C ILE A 59 0.86 -7.21 -7.99
N VAL A 60 1.00 -7.70 -9.21
CA VAL A 60 0.83 -6.89 -10.42
C VAL A 60 -0.64 -6.86 -10.81
N VAL A 61 -1.22 -5.66 -10.86
CA VAL A 61 -2.59 -5.42 -11.32
C VAL A 61 -2.55 -4.68 -12.65
N THR A 62 -3.15 -5.27 -13.68
CA THR A 62 -3.27 -4.67 -15.00
C THR A 62 -4.74 -4.49 -15.35
N PRO A 63 -5.27 -3.27 -15.43
CA PRO A 63 -6.61 -3.02 -15.92
C PRO A 63 -6.72 -3.41 -17.40
N LEU A 64 -7.77 -4.13 -17.75
CA LEU A 64 -8.04 -4.59 -19.12
C LEU A 64 -9.24 -3.89 -19.77
N GLY A 65 -9.87 -2.96 -19.03
CA GLY A 65 -11.10 -2.29 -19.42
C GLY A 65 -12.36 -3.05 -19.01
N SER A 66 -13.51 -2.36 -19.06
CA SER A 66 -14.81 -2.93 -18.71
C SER A 66 -14.84 -3.59 -17.32
N GLU A 67 -14.24 -2.93 -16.33
CA GLU A 67 -14.15 -3.44 -14.94
C GLU A 67 -13.52 -4.85 -14.82
N THR A 68 -12.63 -5.19 -15.76
CA THR A 68 -11.89 -6.44 -15.76
C THR A 68 -10.41 -6.17 -15.51
N TYR A 69 -9.78 -6.99 -14.71
CA TYR A 69 -8.40 -6.84 -14.27
C TYR A 69 -7.65 -8.15 -14.40
N ASP A 70 -6.38 -8.08 -14.78
CA ASP A 70 -5.44 -9.18 -14.62
C ASP A 70 -4.67 -8.94 -13.31
N ILE A 71 -4.75 -9.88 -12.38
CA ILE A 71 -3.99 -9.85 -11.13
C ILE A 71 -3.07 -11.07 -11.09
N ASN A 72 -1.78 -10.85 -11.32
CA ASN A 72 -0.76 -11.92 -11.41
C ASN A 72 -1.14 -13.05 -12.38
N GLY A 73 -1.71 -12.72 -13.54
CA GLY A 73 -2.13 -13.70 -14.55
C GLY A 73 -3.53 -14.29 -14.32
N THR A 74 -4.26 -13.83 -13.30
CA THR A 74 -5.64 -14.25 -13.04
C THR A 74 -6.61 -13.15 -13.45
N MET A 75 -7.54 -13.49 -14.37
CA MET A 75 -8.60 -12.57 -14.78
C MET A 75 -9.65 -12.42 -13.69
N VAL A 76 -9.95 -11.19 -13.32
CA VAL A 76 -10.85 -10.86 -12.20
C VAL A 76 -11.78 -9.72 -12.60
N GLU A 77 -13.06 -9.83 -12.28
CA GLU A 77 -14.01 -8.71 -12.35
C GLU A 77 -13.83 -7.78 -11.14
N GLY A 78 -14.22 -6.50 -11.26
CA GLY A 78 -14.03 -5.49 -10.23
C GLY A 78 -14.51 -5.90 -8.85
N SER A 79 -15.65 -6.56 -8.75
CA SER A 79 -16.20 -7.10 -7.49
C SER A 79 -15.34 -8.20 -6.85
N GLY A 80 -14.52 -8.88 -7.61
CA GLY A 80 -13.61 -9.95 -7.15
C GLY A 80 -12.21 -9.46 -6.75
N CYS A 81 -11.83 -8.23 -7.15
CA CYS A 81 -10.48 -7.70 -6.91
C CYS A 81 -10.08 -7.75 -5.42
N LYS A 82 -10.95 -7.31 -4.54
CA LYS A 82 -10.72 -7.32 -3.09
C LYS A 82 -10.35 -8.72 -2.58
N LEU A 83 -11.10 -9.74 -2.98
CA LEU A 83 -10.90 -11.11 -2.48
C LEU A 83 -9.57 -11.69 -2.97
N VAL A 84 -9.22 -11.46 -4.23
CA VAL A 84 -7.97 -11.92 -4.82
C VAL A 84 -6.78 -11.21 -4.19
N LEU A 85 -6.83 -9.88 -4.05
CA LEU A 85 -5.79 -9.10 -3.39
C LEU A 85 -5.59 -9.54 -1.94
N LYS A 86 -6.68 -9.72 -1.19
CA LYS A 86 -6.63 -10.22 0.19
C LYS A 86 -5.91 -11.57 0.28
N GLY A 87 -6.25 -12.53 -0.58
CA GLY A 87 -5.62 -13.84 -0.61
C GLY A 87 -4.12 -13.77 -0.91
N LEU A 88 -3.70 -12.93 -1.86
CA LEU A 88 -2.30 -12.74 -2.21
C LEU A 88 -1.50 -12.07 -1.08
N ILE A 89 -2.06 -11.07 -0.43
CA ILE A 89 -1.45 -10.40 0.73
C ILE A 89 -1.26 -11.38 1.90
N GLN A 90 -2.23 -12.26 2.14
CA GLN A 90 -2.13 -13.28 3.20
C GLN A 90 -1.02 -14.30 2.96
N GLN A 91 -0.74 -14.61 1.69
CA GLN A 91 0.33 -15.56 1.34
C GLN A 91 1.72 -15.00 1.62
N ASP A 92 1.91 -13.70 1.45
CA ASP A 92 3.18 -13.03 1.68
C ASP A 92 2.96 -11.61 2.21
N LEU A 93 3.33 -11.39 3.47
CA LEU A 93 3.17 -10.09 4.12
C LEU A 93 4.18 -9.04 3.65
N ASP A 94 5.22 -9.44 2.93
CA ASP A 94 6.17 -8.52 2.28
C ASP A 94 5.74 -8.19 0.84
N TYR A 95 4.48 -7.94 0.65
CA TYR A 95 3.85 -7.62 -0.63
C TYR A 95 4.05 -6.15 -1.04
N THR A 96 3.95 -5.90 -2.34
CA THR A 96 3.76 -4.57 -2.90
C THR A 96 2.74 -4.65 -4.04
N ILE A 97 1.68 -3.87 -3.95
CA ILE A 97 0.68 -3.79 -5.02
C ILE A 97 1.23 -2.86 -6.11
N ARG A 98 1.44 -3.39 -7.31
CA ARG A 98 1.92 -2.67 -8.47
C ARG A 98 0.80 -2.51 -9.49
N LEU A 99 0.31 -1.30 -9.65
CA LEU A 99 -0.69 -0.98 -10.66
C LEU A 99 0.00 -0.51 -11.95
N LYS A 100 -0.24 -1.22 -13.05
CA LYS A 100 0.17 -0.77 -14.38
C LYS A 100 -0.82 0.28 -14.87
N VAL A 101 -0.32 1.50 -15.03
CA VAL A 101 -1.09 2.65 -15.51
C VAL A 101 -0.70 2.90 -16.97
N ASP A 102 -1.62 2.67 -17.89
CA ASP A 102 -1.47 3.14 -19.26
C ASP A 102 -2.27 4.42 -19.50
N GLY A 103 -2.02 5.09 -20.64
CA GLY A 103 -2.69 6.35 -20.96
C GLY A 103 -4.18 6.25 -21.25
N GLU A 104 -4.71 5.03 -21.34
CA GLU A 104 -6.12 4.72 -21.64
C GLU A 104 -6.90 4.28 -20.39
N MET A 105 -6.22 4.08 -19.28
CA MET A 105 -6.86 3.66 -18.03
C MET A 105 -7.86 4.71 -17.53
N LEU A 106 -9.09 4.28 -17.29
CA LEU A 106 -10.12 5.14 -16.73
C LEU A 106 -9.87 5.39 -15.24
N TYR A 107 -10.21 6.60 -14.78
CA TYR A 107 -10.12 6.95 -13.35
C TYR A 107 -10.93 5.99 -12.46
N GLY A 108 -12.08 5.50 -12.97
CA GLY A 108 -12.90 4.50 -12.27
C GLY A 108 -12.16 3.18 -12.03
N ASP A 109 -11.38 2.71 -12.99
CA ASP A 109 -10.57 1.50 -12.86
C ASP A 109 -9.47 1.70 -11.79
N TYR A 110 -8.79 2.85 -11.81
CA TYR A 110 -7.81 3.22 -10.79
C TYR A 110 -8.44 3.20 -9.39
N MET A 111 -9.59 3.86 -9.23
CA MET A 111 -10.29 3.92 -7.93
C MET A 111 -10.78 2.56 -7.46
N THR A 112 -11.21 1.69 -8.36
CA THR A 112 -11.62 0.32 -8.04
C THR A 112 -10.46 -0.48 -7.46
N VAL A 113 -9.26 -0.40 -8.06
CA VAL A 113 -8.08 -1.11 -7.56
C VAL A 113 -7.65 -0.57 -6.19
N VAL A 114 -7.55 0.76 -6.04
CA VAL A 114 -7.15 1.38 -4.77
C VAL A 114 -8.15 1.07 -3.66
N ALA A 115 -9.46 1.18 -3.92
CA ALA A 115 -10.50 0.86 -2.94
C ALA A 115 -10.44 -0.63 -2.55
N SER A 116 -10.33 -1.54 -3.54
CA SER A 116 -10.23 -2.98 -3.29
C SER A 116 -9.01 -3.33 -2.44
N ALA A 117 -7.87 -2.69 -2.70
CA ALA A 117 -6.66 -2.89 -1.91
C ALA A 117 -6.84 -2.43 -0.45
N ARG A 118 -7.42 -1.24 -0.25
CA ARG A 118 -7.67 -0.70 1.09
C ARG A 118 -8.67 -1.54 1.88
N GLU A 119 -9.76 -1.98 1.23
CA GLU A 119 -10.75 -2.85 1.85
C GLU A 119 -10.18 -4.23 2.21
N ALA A 120 -9.34 -4.81 1.33
CA ALA A 120 -8.64 -6.06 1.60
C ALA A 120 -7.75 -5.95 2.86
N LEU A 121 -7.00 -4.85 2.97
CA LEU A 121 -6.17 -4.58 4.13
C LEU A 121 -6.98 -4.33 5.41
N ASN A 122 -8.10 -3.63 5.32
CA ASN A 122 -8.97 -3.40 6.46
C ASN A 122 -9.56 -4.73 6.98
N ASP A 123 -9.97 -5.63 6.09
CA ASP A 123 -10.43 -6.96 6.49
C ASP A 123 -9.31 -7.75 7.19
N LEU A 124 -8.08 -7.71 6.67
CA LEU A 124 -6.93 -8.39 7.28
C LEU A 124 -6.56 -7.80 8.64
N LYS A 125 -6.63 -6.49 8.79
CA LYS A 125 -6.41 -5.81 10.08
C LYS A 125 -7.45 -6.23 11.11
N GLU A 126 -8.72 -6.29 10.71
CA GLU A 126 -9.82 -6.72 11.58
C GLU A 126 -9.64 -8.18 11.99
N GLU A 127 -9.37 -9.08 11.05
CA GLU A 127 -9.14 -10.50 11.34
C GLU A 127 -7.96 -10.69 12.30
N TYR A 128 -6.86 -10.00 12.05
CA TYR A 128 -5.68 -10.08 12.92
C TYR A 128 -5.95 -9.52 14.32
N ALA A 129 -6.66 -8.40 14.43
CA ALA A 129 -7.01 -7.81 15.72
C ALA A 129 -7.92 -8.75 16.53
N MET A 130 -8.91 -9.37 15.88
CA MET A 130 -9.76 -10.35 16.53
C MET A 130 -9.01 -11.61 16.96
N GLU A 131 -8.11 -12.13 16.11
CA GLU A 131 -7.32 -13.33 16.42
C GLU A 131 -6.31 -13.07 17.55
N ARG A 132 -5.61 -11.93 17.49
CA ARG A 132 -4.48 -11.63 18.38
C ARG A 132 -4.92 -11.05 19.72
N TYR A 133 -5.91 -10.14 19.70
CA TYR A 133 -6.31 -9.34 20.85
C TYR A 133 -7.74 -9.60 21.33
N MET A 134 -8.53 -10.39 20.60
CA MET A 134 -9.96 -10.62 20.86
C MET A 134 -10.76 -9.31 20.90
N LYS A 135 -10.35 -8.32 20.08
CA LYS A 135 -10.94 -6.98 19.99
C LYS A 135 -11.17 -6.62 18.53
N HIS A 136 -12.19 -5.80 18.27
CA HIS A 136 -12.28 -5.10 17.00
C HIS A 136 -11.12 -4.09 16.89
N TRP A 137 -10.60 -3.89 15.67
CA TRP A 137 -9.46 -3.01 15.47
C TRP A 137 -9.69 -1.57 15.96
N THR A 138 -10.96 -1.09 15.94
CA THR A 138 -11.37 0.21 16.51
C THR A 138 -11.30 0.30 18.03
N GLN A 139 -11.08 -0.82 18.72
CA GLN A 139 -11.01 -0.94 20.18
C GLN A 139 -9.60 -1.22 20.68
N LEU A 140 -8.62 -1.23 19.78
CA LEU A 140 -7.21 -1.46 20.13
C LEU A 140 -6.63 -0.29 20.91
N SER A 141 -5.66 -0.60 21.77
CA SER A 141 -4.80 0.43 22.36
C SER A 141 -3.84 0.98 21.31
N PRO A 142 -3.22 2.16 21.51
CA PRO A 142 -2.26 2.72 20.56
C PRO A 142 -1.13 1.77 20.17
N ASP A 143 -0.58 1.01 21.11
CA ASP A 143 0.50 0.07 20.87
C ASP A 143 0.05 -1.14 20.05
N GLU A 144 -1.15 -1.68 20.36
CA GLU A 144 -1.79 -2.76 19.60
C GLU A 144 -2.13 -2.30 18.18
N GLU A 145 -2.63 -1.08 18.03
CA GLU A 145 -2.96 -0.45 16.76
C GLU A 145 -1.69 -0.29 15.90
N GLU A 146 -0.59 0.17 16.49
CA GLU A 146 0.69 0.31 15.81
C GLU A 146 1.19 -1.04 15.27
N GLU A 147 1.12 -2.13 16.05
CA GLU A 147 1.50 -3.47 15.59
C GLU A 147 0.68 -3.90 14.36
N VAL A 148 -0.64 -3.69 14.38
CA VAL A 148 -1.53 -4.02 13.25
C VAL A 148 -1.17 -3.23 12.00
N TYR A 149 -0.89 -1.94 12.12
CA TYR A 149 -0.51 -1.09 10.98
C TYR A 149 0.83 -1.46 10.37
N TYR A 150 1.83 -1.77 11.20
CA TYR A 150 3.13 -2.21 10.70
C TYR A 150 3.06 -3.58 10.01
N ARG A 151 2.12 -4.42 10.43
CA ARG A 151 1.91 -5.73 9.81
C ARG A 151 1.25 -5.64 8.44
N PHE A 152 0.30 -4.72 8.27
CA PHE A 152 -0.48 -4.54 7.03
C PHE A 152 -0.38 -3.11 6.50
N PRO A 153 0.82 -2.65 6.10
CA PRO A 153 0.98 -1.32 5.53
C PRO A 153 0.37 -1.24 4.14
N PHE A 154 -0.10 -0.06 3.74
CA PHE A 154 -0.52 0.19 2.37
C PHE A 154 0.73 0.39 1.48
N ARG A 155 1.20 -0.67 0.83
CA ARG A 155 2.33 -0.65 -0.11
C ARG A 155 1.81 -0.63 -1.53
N PHE A 156 1.98 0.49 -2.19
CA PHE A 156 1.41 0.70 -3.52
C PHE A 156 2.43 1.39 -4.43
N PHE A 157 2.53 0.90 -5.68
CA PHE A 157 3.41 1.45 -6.69
C PHE A 157 2.66 1.59 -8.01
N GLU A 158 2.72 2.79 -8.60
CA GLU A 158 2.19 3.06 -9.93
C GLU A 158 3.30 2.97 -10.97
N GLU A 159 3.17 2.03 -11.90
CA GLU A 159 4.05 1.93 -13.05
C GLU A 159 3.42 2.66 -14.24
N LYS A 160 4.09 3.68 -14.73
CA LYS A 160 3.70 4.46 -15.91
C LYS A 160 4.46 4.00 -17.13
#